data_a6c91ec756aba10aa951b5447343954e
#
_entry.id   a6c91ec756aba10aa951b5447343954e
#
_cell.length_a   1.000
_cell.length_b   1.000
_cell.length_c   1.000
_cell.angle_alpha   90.00
_cell.angle_beta   90.00
_cell.angle_gamma   90.00
#
_symmetry.space_group_name_H-M   'P 1'
#
loop_
_entity.id
_entity.type
_entity.pdbx_description
1 polymer ?
#
loop_
_entity_poly.entity_id
_entity_poly.type
_entity_poly.pdbx_seq_one_letter_code
_entity_poly.pdbx_strand_id
1 'polypeptide(L)'
;MNKVYTLHDAVAKFVEDGDCISFGGFTTNRKPYAVVGEILRQGQKDFTVWAGPAGGDWDMLIGEGRVKAYINCYTANSGYTNVSRRFRAAIEKGELTYEDYSQDVLMLQLHAASLGLPFLPVRLMQGSGLVKYWGISEEQRKTLEKVDDLKCVEMENPFAPGEKVIAVPVPKLDTAVIHVQMASPDGTCIIEGDEFHDVDIAVAARKVIVTCEELVSDEYIRRDPTKTKVFGECVSAVVYCPYGAWPSQCYNYYDNDSHAMKEYDKASKYQDAEDAKAQLEKAAVKAEKAAAAKPDDAKLAEAAAKARKAAEDAKNGVAIPETFKDYLDKWVYSVKDNDELLDKIGGARLMQLKNEPHLGYSTRH
;
A
#
# COMPACT_ATOMS: atom_id res chain seq x y z
N MET A 1 -17.41 3.80 -24.74
CA MET A 1 -17.78 2.39 -24.37
C MET A 1 -18.04 2.39 -22.88
N ASN A 2 -19.10 1.74 -22.40
CA ASN A 2 -19.38 1.69 -20.95
C ASN A 2 -18.44 0.66 -20.28
N LYS A 3 -17.65 1.10 -19.31
CA LYS A 3 -16.68 0.32 -18.54
C LYS A 3 -17.04 0.19 -17.05
N VAL A 4 -18.28 0.49 -16.69
CA VAL A 4 -18.75 0.43 -15.31
C VAL A 4 -18.94 -1.04 -14.90
N TYR A 5 -18.30 -1.41 -13.79
CA TYR A 5 -18.35 -2.73 -13.16
C TYR A 5 -18.71 -2.60 -11.68
N THR A 6 -19.19 -3.70 -11.09
CA THR A 6 -19.17 -3.85 -9.65
C THR A 6 -17.72 -4.02 -9.18
N LEU A 7 -17.44 -3.74 -7.89
CA LEU A 7 -16.10 -3.95 -7.33
C LEU A 7 -15.67 -5.42 -7.48
N HIS A 8 -16.59 -6.34 -7.18
CA HIS A 8 -16.37 -7.79 -7.31
C HIS A 8 -15.99 -8.20 -8.73
N ASP A 9 -16.77 -7.79 -9.72
CA ASP A 9 -16.54 -8.18 -11.11
C ASP A 9 -15.27 -7.54 -11.69
N ALA A 10 -14.95 -6.31 -11.28
CA ALA A 10 -13.73 -5.64 -11.71
C ALA A 10 -12.48 -6.37 -11.21
N VAL A 11 -12.45 -6.74 -9.93
CA VAL A 11 -11.32 -7.49 -9.35
C VAL A 11 -11.24 -8.88 -9.94
N ALA A 12 -12.35 -9.62 -10.00
CA ALA A 12 -12.39 -10.97 -10.56
C ALA A 12 -11.93 -11.05 -12.02
N LYS A 13 -12.17 -9.98 -12.79
CA LYS A 13 -11.85 -9.96 -14.23
C LYS A 13 -10.46 -9.44 -14.55
N PHE A 14 -9.95 -8.50 -13.77
CA PHE A 14 -8.77 -7.72 -14.13
C PHE A 14 -7.58 -7.89 -13.19
N VAL A 15 -7.74 -8.60 -12.06
CA VAL A 15 -6.63 -8.95 -11.16
C VAL A 15 -6.42 -10.45 -11.20
N GLU A 16 -5.24 -10.88 -11.63
CA GLU A 16 -4.90 -12.30 -11.79
C GLU A 16 -3.74 -12.68 -10.84
N ASP A 17 -3.70 -13.95 -10.44
CA ASP A 17 -2.55 -14.47 -9.68
C ASP A 17 -1.25 -14.27 -10.48
N GLY A 18 -0.22 -13.79 -9.81
CA GLY A 18 1.08 -13.54 -10.43
C GLY A 18 1.20 -12.21 -11.20
N ASP A 19 0.16 -11.36 -11.22
CA ASP A 19 0.26 -10.04 -11.86
C ASP A 19 1.43 -9.21 -11.32
N CYS A 20 2.08 -8.49 -12.22
CA CYS A 20 2.92 -7.35 -11.87
C CYS A 20 2.01 -6.15 -11.66
N ILE A 21 1.88 -5.70 -10.40
CA ILE A 21 0.81 -4.78 -10.00
C ILE A 21 1.33 -3.56 -9.24
N SER A 22 0.68 -2.41 -9.46
CA SER A 22 0.93 -1.18 -8.70
C SER A 22 -0.36 -0.51 -8.28
N PHE A 23 -0.35 0.11 -7.09
CA PHE A 23 -1.47 0.90 -6.57
C PHE A 23 -1.11 2.38 -6.52
N GLY A 24 -2.05 3.22 -6.93
CA GLY A 24 -1.94 4.67 -6.86
C GLY A 24 -2.09 5.24 -5.46
N GLY A 25 -2.20 6.56 -5.40
CA GLY A 25 -2.26 7.33 -4.18
C GLY A 25 -0.90 7.49 -3.50
N PHE A 26 -0.83 8.38 -2.53
CA PHE A 26 0.40 8.73 -1.81
C PHE A 26 0.23 8.52 -0.31
N THR A 27 1.00 7.63 0.28
CA THR A 27 1.00 7.27 1.71
C THR A 27 -0.40 7.02 2.30
N THR A 28 -1.07 8.04 2.82
CA THR A 28 -2.42 7.98 3.41
C THR A 28 -3.45 8.79 2.59
N ASN A 29 -3.22 9.00 1.30
CA ASN A 29 -4.13 9.71 0.41
C ASN A 29 -4.50 8.84 -0.79
N ARG A 30 -5.78 8.65 -1.04
CA ARG A 30 -6.38 7.92 -2.16
C ARG A 30 -5.87 6.48 -2.36
N LYS A 31 -5.48 5.78 -1.27
CA LYS A 31 -5.13 4.36 -1.34
C LYS A 31 -6.38 3.52 -1.62
N PRO A 32 -6.34 2.57 -2.58
CA PRO A 32 -7.54 1.85 -3.02
C PRO A 32 -7.93 0.71 -2.07
N TYR A 33 -8.21 1.02 -0.80
CA TYR A 33 -8.50 0.01 0.23
C TYR A 33 -9.71 -0.88 -0.06
N ALA A 34 -10.73 -0.36 -0.75
CA ALA A 34 -11.86 -1.18 -1.16
C ALA A 34 -11.42 -2.32 -2.09
N VAL A 35 -10.49 -2.04 -3.04
CA VAL A 35 -9.92 -3.06 -3.93
C VAL A 35 -9.02 -4.01 -3.15
N VAL A 36 -8.23 -3.51 -2.19
CA VAL A 36 -7.43 -4.38 -1.30
C VAL A 36 -8.31 -5.37 -0.56
N GLY A 37 -9.41 -4.90 0.04
CA GLY A 37 -10.37 -5.77 0.72
C GLY A 37 -11.00 -6.80 -0.22
N GLU A 38 -11.31 -6.42 -1.44
CA GLU A 38 -11.88 -7.33 -2.44
C GLU A 38 -10.87 -8.38 -2.93
N ILE A 39 -9.62 -8.01 -3.18
CA ILE A 39 -8.53 -8.94 -3.49
C ILE A 39 -8.36 -9.97 -2.36
N LEU A 40 -8.42 -9.53 -1.10
CA LEU A 40 -8.32 -10.42 0.06
C LEU A 40 -9.51 -11.40 0.11
N ARG A 41 -10.75 -10.95 -0.13
CA ARG A 41 -11.94 -11.79 -0.15
C ARG A 41 -11.92 -12.82 -1.28
N GLN A 42 -11.49 -12.41 -2.48
CA GLN A 42 -11.41 -13.31 -3.65
C GLN A 42 -10.18 -14.22 -3.61
N GLY A 43 -9.11 -13.81 -2.93
CA GLY A 43 -7.95 -14.66 -2.66
C GLY A 43 -6.82 -14.60 -3.68
N GLN A 44 -6.80 -13.62 -4.60
CA GLN A 44 -5.68 -13.45 -5.54
C GLN A 44 -4.36 -13.24 -4.80
N LYS A 45 -3.27 -13.72 -5.40
CA LYS A 45 -1.97 -13.83 -4.75
C LYS A 45 -0.79 -13.88 -5.72
N ASP A 46 0.40 -14.11 -5.15
CA ASP A 46 1.67 -14.26 -5.87
C ASP A 46 2.09 -13.01 -6.65
N PHE A 47 1.63 -11.83 -6.22
CA PHE A 47 1.91 -10.58 -6.89
C PHE A 47 3.39 -10.21 -6.89
N THR A 48 3.86 -9.70 -8.04
CA THR A 48 5.07 -8.88 -8.11
C THR A 48 4.66 -7.42 -8.03
N VAL A 49 5.12 -6.71 -7.02
CA VAL A 49 4.63 -5.37 -6.70
C VAL A 49 5.69 -4.32 -6.98
N TRP A 50 5.30 -3.27 -7.69
CA TRP A 50 6.07 -2.04 -7.78
C TRP A 50 5.32 -0.97 -6.99
N ALA A 51 5.74 -0.78 -5.75
CA ALA A 51 5.04 0.09 -4.81
C ALA A 51 5.68 1.46 -4.74
N GLY A 52 4.93 2.49 -5.11
CA GLY A 52 5.21 3.86 -4.68
C GLY A 52 5.17 3.97 -3.14
N PRO A 53 5.19 5.17 -2.57
CA PRO A 53 5.00 5.33 -1.12
C PRO A 53 3.71 4.68 -0.66
N ALA A 54 3.87 3.54 0.00
CA ALA A 54 2.84 2.61 0.40
C ALA A 54 2.56 2.66 1.90
N GLY A 55 1.48 2.08 2.32
CA GLY A 55 1.06 2.01 3.72
C GLY A 55 0.31 0.72 4.03
N GLY A 56 -0.83 0.85 4.71
CA GLY A 56 -1.67 -0.27 5.11
C GLY A 56 -2.25 -1.07 3.95
N ASP A 57 -2.37 -0.48 2.77
CA ASP A 57 -2.80 -1.13 1.54
C ASP A 57 -1.95 -2.37 1.24
N TRP A 58 -0.66 -2.18 1.03
CA TRP A 58 0.27 -3.29 0.79
C TRP A 58 0.59 -4.09 2.05
N ASP A 59 0.60 -3.44 3.23
CA ASP A 59 0.83 -4.13 4.50
C ASP A 59 -0.20 -5.23 4.77
N MET A 60 -1.47 -5.01 4.40
CA MET A 60 -2.54 -6.01 4.50
C MET A 60 -2.30 -7.20 3.57
N LEU A 61 -1.95 -6.95 2.31
CA LEU A 61 -1.68 -8.01 1.33
C LEU A 61 -0.40 -8.80 1.67
N ILE A 62 0.62 -8.13 2.17
CA ILE A 62 1.85 -8.77 2.65
C ILE A 62 1.55 -9.63 3.89
N GLY A 63 0.76 -9.12 4.84
CA GLY A 63 0.37 -9.83 6.04
C GLY A 63 -0.41 -11.13 5.79
N GLU A 64 -1.17 -11.16 4.69
CA GLU A 64 -1.90 -12.35 4.21
C GLU A 64 -1.09 -13.20 3.20
N GLY A 65 0.20 -12.91 3.00
CA GLY A 65 1.06 -13.69 2.12
C GLY A 65 0.69 -13.63 0.64
N ARG A 66 0.07 -12.51 0.18
CA ARG A 66 -0.38 -12.34 -1.20
C ARG A 66 0.73 -11.85 -2.14
N VAL A 67 1.85 -11.38 -1.59
CA VAL A 67 2.94 -10.75 -2.32
C VAL A 67 4.13 -11.70 -2.41
N LYS A 68 4.54 -12.04 -3.64
CA LYS A 68 5.70 -12.88 -3.94
C LYS A 68 7.00 -12.08 -3.99
N ALA A 69 6.97 -10.92 -4.64
CA ALA A 69 8.12 -10.01 -4.73
C ALA A 69 7.65 -8.57 -4.55
N TYR A 70 8.37 -7.80 -3.75
CA TYR A 70 7.99 -6.44 -3.37
C TYR A 70 9.13 -5.47 -3.65
N ILE A 71 9.00 -4.68 -4.71
CA ILE A 71 9.92 -3.61 -5.09
C ILE A 71 9.33 -2.30 -4.58
N ASN A 72 10.06 -1.60 -3.72
CA ASN A 72 9.52 -0.45 -3.02
C ASN A 72 10.55 0.67 -2.80
N CYS A 73 10.08 1.80 -2.27
CA CYS A 73 10.91 2.90 -1.79
C CYS A 73 10.54 3.33 -0.37
N TYR A 74 9.29 3.06 0.05
CA TYR A 74 8.78 3.47 1.35
C TYR A 74 7.50 2.69 1.67
N THR A 75 7.41 2.14 2.88
CA THR A 75 6.22 1.40 3.33
C THR A 75 5.91 1.73 4.79
N ALA A 76 5.04 2.72 4.99
CA ALA A 76 4.50 3.10 6.29
C ALA A 76 3.21 3.91 6.16
N ASN A 77 2.36 3.86 7.17
CA ASN A 77 1.25 4.80 7.31
C ASN A 77 1.78 6.08 7.97
N SER A 78 2.13 7.07 7.15
CA SER A 78 2.68 8.35 7.62
C SER A 78 1.80 8.98 8.70
N GLY A 79 2.43 9.42 9.79
CA GLY A 79 1.75 9.97 10.96
C GLY A 79 1.22 8.93 11.96
N TYR A 80 1.17 7.65 11.60
CA TYR A 80 0.67 6.55 12.44
C TYR A 80 1.74 5.51 12.77
N THR A 81 2.55 5.12 11.80
CA THR A 81 3.67 4.19 11.99
C THR A 81 4.94 4.72 11.32
N ASN A 82 6.10 4.32 11.84
CA ASN A 82 7.38 4.59 11.17
C ASN A 82 7.69 3.56 10.07
N VAL A 83 7.16 2.34 10.22
CA VAL A 83 7.28 1.24 9.25
C VAL A 83 6.02 0.38 9.41
N SER A 84 5.41 -0.03 8.32
CA SER A 84 4.26 -0.93 8.32
C SER A 84 4.63 -2.27 8.96
N ARG A 85 3.77 -2.78 9.84
CA ARG A 85 4.16 -3.82 10.80
C ARG A 85 4.21 -5.22 10.19
N ARG A 86 3.31 -5.52 9.27
CA ARG A 86 3.30 -6.84 8.59
C ARG A 86 4.43 -6.93 7.58
N PHE A 87 4.68 -5.85 6.84
CA PHE A 87 5.85 -5.72 5.97
C PHE A 87 7.15 -5.95 6.75
N ARG A 88 7.32 -5.26 7.86
CA ARG A 88 8.49 -5.44 8.72
C ARG A 88 8.62 -6.88 9.24
N ALA A 89 7.53 -7.45 9.74
CA ALA A 89 7.54 -8.82 10.26
C ALA A 89 7.88 -9.85 9.19
N ALA A 90 7.36 -9.69 7.97
CA ALA A 90 7.65 -10.57 6.84
C ALA A 90 9.14 -10.53 6.44
N ILE A 91 9.75 -9.33 6.44
CA ILE A 91 11.19 -9.19 6.18
C ILE A 91 12.02 -9.84 7.30
N GLU A 92 11.72 -9.53 8.57
CA GLU A 92 12.47 -10.06 9.72
C GLU A 92 12.39 -11.60 9.82
N LYS A 93 11.33 -12.22 9.29
CA LYS A 93 11.15 -13.67 9.20
C LYS A 93 11.73 -14.29 7.91
N GLY A 94 12.09 -13.47 6.93
CA GLY A 94 12.54 -13.96 5.61
C GLY A 94 11.41 -14.52 4.74
N GLU A 95 10.16 -14.11 5.00
CA GLU A 95 8.95 -14.57 4.29
C GLU A 95 8.63 -13.71 3.06
N LEU A 96 9.22 -12.53 2.93
CA LEU A 96 9.01 -11.60 1.82
C LEU A 96 10.30 -11.40 1.02
N THR A 97 10.24 -11.68 -0.27
CA THR A 97 11.28 -11.27 -1.21
C THR A 97 11.11 -9.80 -1.52
N TYR A 98 12.07 -8.94 -1.13
CA TYR A 98 11.91 -7.49 -1.30
C TYR A 98 13.18 -6.80 -1.74
N GLU A 99 13.01 -5.62 -2.35
CA GLU A 99 14.10 -4.78 -2.82
C GLU A 99 13.74 -3.31 -2.73
N ASP A 100 14.76 -2.48 -2.39
CA ASP A 100 14.63 -1.04 -2.31
C ASP A 100 15.28 -0.32 -3.48
N TYR A 101 14.59 0.70 -3.98
CA TYR A 101 15.16 1.82 -4.73
C TYR A 101 15.03 3.12 -3.90
N SER A 102 15.74 4.18 -4.27
CA SER A 102 15.36 5.50 -3.75
C SER A 102 14.01 5.90 -4.31
N GLN A 103 13.25 6.70 -3.56
CA GLN A 103 11.91 7.14 -4.00
C GLN A 103 11.97 7.81 -5.38
N ASP A 104 12.95 8.70 -5.59
CA ASP A 104 13.12 9.39 -6.86
C ASP A 104 13.30 8.43 -8.03
N VAL A 105 14.17 7.42 -7.85
CA VAL A 105 14.44 6.45 -8.92
C VAL A 105 13.24 5.57 -9.20
N LEU A 106 12.54 5.09 -8.17
CA LEU A 106 11.36 4.25 -8.37
C LEU A 106 10.24 5.03 -9.08
N MET A 107 10.02 6.29 -8.72
CA MET A 107 9.04 7.14 -9.42
C MET A 107 9.44 7.39 -10.87
N LEU A 108 10.72 7.63 -11.13
CA LEU A 108 11.24 7.79 -12.49
C LEU A 108 11.13 6.48 -13.30
N GLN A 109 11.27 5.30 -12.68
CA GLN A 109 11.05 4.01 -13.36
C GLN A 109 9.58 3.81 -13.76
N LEU A 110 8.62 4.20 -12.91
CA LEU A 110 7.19 4.16 -13.24
C LEU A 110 6.87 5.17 -14.36
N HIS A 111 7.43 6.37 -14.30
CA HIS A 111 7.29 7.36 -15.38
C HIS A 111 7.92 6.87 -16.68
N ALA A 112 9.10 6.26 -16.64
CA ALA A 112 9.74 5.67 -17.81
C ALA A 112 8.89 4.53 -18.42
N ALA A 113 8.18 3.78 -17.59
CA ALA A 113 7.24 2.76 -18.06
C ALA A 113 6.07 3.37 -18.83
N SER A 114 5.51 4.50 -18.36
CA SER A 114 4.44 5.21 -19.07
C SER A 114 4.89 5.75 -20.44
N LEU A 115 6.17 6.07 -20.58
CA LEU A 115 6.78 6.51 -21.84
C LEU A 115 7.23 5.35 -22.75
N GLY A 116 7.12 4.10 -22.30
CA GLY A 116 7.58 2.92 -23.06
C GLY A 116 9.10 2.82 -23.20
N LEU A 117 9.86 3.39 -22.24
CA LEU A 117 11.32 3.29 -22.27
C LEU A 117 11.77 1.88 -21.88
N PRO A 118 12.83 1.34 -22.52
CA PRO A 118 13.31 -0.01 -22.21
C PRO A 118 14.12 -0.09 -20.90
N PHE A 119 14.77 0.98 -20.51
CA PHE A 119 15.53 1.17 -19.27
C PHE A 119 15.73 2.66 -19.04
N LEU A 120 16.19 3.04 -17.83
CA LEU A 120 16.41 4.43 -17.46
C LEU A 120 17.83 4.63 -16.93
N PRO A 121 18.69 5.48 -17.56
CA PRO A 121 19.96 5.90 -17.00
C PRO A 121 19.75 7.06 -16.02
N VAL A 122 20.29 6.94 -14.80
CA VAL A 122 20.16 7.95 -13.74
C VAL A 122 21.52 8.28 -13.11
N ARG A 123 21.69 9.51 -12.61
CA ARG A 123 22.80 9.90 -11.73
C ARG A 123 22.52 9.61 -10.26
N LEU A 124 21.26 9.33 -9.94
CA LEU A 124 20.80 9.02 -8.59
C LEU A 124 21.31 7.64 -8.11
N MET A 125 21.31 7.42 -6.81
CA MET A 125 21.81 6.22 -6.11
C MET A 125 23.33 5.99 -6.19
N GLN A 126 24.09 6.68 -7.03
CA GLN A 126 25.55 6.53 -7.09
C GLN A 126 26.21 6.73 -5.72
N GLY A 127 27.16 5.87 -5.38
CA GLY A 127 27.84 5.90 -4.08
C GLY A 127 27.00 5.45 -2.89
N SER A 128 25.74 5.08 -3.09
CA SER A 128 24.88 4.56 -2.04
C SER A 128 24.96 3.03 -1.90
N GLY A 129 24.52 2.52 -0.76
CA GLY A 129 24.36 1.08 -0.53
C GLY A 129 23.31 0.42 -1.45
N LEU A 130 22.37 1.19 -2.00
CA LEU A 130 21.31 0.67 -2.87
C LEU A 130 21.82 0.08 -4.19
N VAL A 131 22.97 0.58 -4.69
CA VAL A 131 23.62 0.02 -5.88
C VAL A 131 24.43 -1.22 -5.53
N LYS A 132 25.08 -1.23 -4.37
CA LYS A 132 26.01 -2.28 -3.96
C LYS A 132 25.31 -3.49 -3.35
N TYR A 133 24.28 -3.26 -2.54
CA TYR A 133 23.56 -4.30 -1.80
C TYR A 133 22.15 -4.45 -2.34
N TRP A 134 21.93 -5.52 -3.08
CA TRP A 134 20.62 -5.82 -3.63
C TRP A 134 19.77 -6.57 -2.58
N GLY A 135 18.50 -6.22 -2.48
CA GLY A 135 17.57 -6.95 -1.62
C GLY A 135 17.20 -8.31 -2.21
N ILE A 136 17.01 -8.35 -3.55
CA ILE A 136 16.78 -9.57 -4.31
C ILE A 136 18.09 -9.94 -5.02
N SER A 137 18.69 -11.07 -4.71
CA SER A 137 19.94 -11.51 -5.35
C SER A 137 19.73 -11.84 -6.83
N GLU A 138 20.81 -11.83 -7.62
CA GLU A 138 20.76 -12.18 -9.04
C GLU A 138 20.20 -13.58 -9.27
N GLU A 139 20.55 -14.57 -8.40
CA GLU A 139 20.02 -15.93 -8.47
C GLU A 139 18.50 -15.97 -8.21
N GLN A 140 18.04 -15.22 -7.21
CA GLN A 140 16.60 -15.13 -6.91
C GLN A 140 15.83 -14.43 -8.04
N ARG A 141 16.39 -13.36 -8.64
CA ARG A 141 15.76 -12.64 -9.75
C ARG A 141 15.46 -13.58 -10.92
N LYS A 142 16.38 -14.47 -11.29
CA LYS A 142 16.20 -15.45 -12.36
C LYS A 142 15.05 -16.43 -12.12
N THR A 143 14.53 -16.51 -10.89
CA THR A 143 13.35 -17.32 -10.53
C THR A 143 12.04 -16.54 -10.54
N LEU A 144 12.10 -15.22 -10.76
CA LEU A 144 10.96 -14.31 -10.73
C LEU A 144 10.63 -13.81 -12.16
N GLU A 145 9.55 -14.31 -12.73
CA GLU A 145 9.17 -14.01 -14.14
C GLU A 145 8.94 -12.51 -14.44
N LYS A 146 8.56 -11.74 -13.42
CA LYS A 146 8.18 -10.32 -13.55
C LYS A 146 9.24 -9.35 -13.02
N VAL A 147 10.44 -9.85 -12.74
CA VAL A 147 11.58 -9.05 -12.27
C VAL A 147 12.75 -9.28 -13.21
N ASP A 148 13.38 -8.21 -13.71
CA ASP A 148 14.55 -8.34 -14.57
C ASP A 148 15.74 -8.96 -13.82
N ASP A 149 16.64 -9.65 -14.55
CA ASP A 149 17.78 -10.38 -13.97
C ASP A 149 18.74 -9.49 -13.17
N LEU A 150 18.82 -8.21 -13.52
CA LEU A 150 19.70 -7.25 -12.87
C LEU A 150 18.88 -6.10 -12.24
N LYS A 151 19.24 -5.72 -11.01
CA LYS A 151 18.66 -4.55 -10.34
C LYS A 151 19.11 -3.25 -11.01
N CYS A 152 20.37 -3.14 -11.31
CA CYS A 152 20.97 -1.98 -11.96
C CYS A 152 22.34 -2.34 -12.57
N VAL A 153 22.77 -1.51 -13.50
CA VAL A 153 24.09 -1.64 -14.16
C VAL A 153 24.78 -0.28 -14.15
N GLU A 154 26.02 -0.23 -13.68
CA GLU A 154 26.86 0.96 -13.91
C GLU A 154 27.34 0.96 -15.36
N MET A 155 27.12 2.07 -16.07
CA MET A 155 27.55 2.24 -17.46
C MET A 155 28.17 3.63 -17.68
N GLU A 156 28.99 3.77 -18.71
CA GLU A 156 29.50 5.06 -19.13
C GLU A 156 28.41 5.85 -19.86
N ASN A 157 28.33 7.15 -19.59
CA ASN A 157 27.44 8.05 -20.30
C ASN A 157 27.95 8.23 -21.75
N PRO A 158 27.22 7.77 -22.76
CA PRO A 158 27.67 7.85 -24.16
C PRO A 158 27.82 9.29 -24.68
N PHE A 159 27.25 10.27 -23.98
CA PHE A 159 27.31 11.68 -24.35
C PHE A 159 28.33 12.50 -23.53
N ALA A 160 28.95 11.89 -22.52
CA ALA A 160 29.92 12.54 -21.65
C ALA A 160 30.98 11.52 -21.24
N PRO A 161 32.08 11.35 -22.05
CA PRO A 161 33.14 10.38 -21.74
C PRO A 161 33.75 10.56 -20.36
N GLY A 162 33.89 9.46 -19.64
CA GLY A 162 34.38 9.45 -18.25
C GLY A 162 33.33 9.68 -17.19
N GLU A 163 32.11 10.08 -17.56
CA GLU A 163 30.95 10.11 -16.63
C GLU A 163 30.30 8.74 -16.55
N LYS A 164 30.06 8.27 -15.33
CA LYS A 164 29.31 7.05 -15.08
C LYS A 164 27.87 7.36 -14.66
N VAL A 165 26.94 6.53 -15.08
CA VAL A 165 25.53 6.57 -14.71
C VAL A 165 25.07 5.17 -14.28
N ILE A 166 23.96 5.10 -13.57
CA ILE A 166 23.32 3.84 -13.19
C ILE A 166 22.14 3.62 -14.12
N ALA A 167 22.17 2.56 -14.90
CA ALA A 167 21.01 2.10 -15.67
C ALA A 167 20.15 1.21 -14.77
N VAL A 168 18.84 1.50 -14.70
CA VAL A 168 17.85 0.73 -13.95
C VAL A 168 16.80 0.18 -14.89
N PRO A 169 16.23 -1.02 -14.63
CA PRO A 169 15.15 -1.58 -15.43
C PRO A 169 13.87 -0.74 -15.29
N VAL A 170 12.96 -0.92 -16.22
CA VAL A 170 11.65 -0.26 -16.24
C VAL A 170 10.57 -1.33 -16.07
N PRO A 171 9.65 -1.19 -15.10
CA PRO A 171 8.63 -2.22 -14.83
C PRO A 171 7.66 -2.43 -15.99
N LYS A 172 7.21 -3.67 -16.15
CA LYS A 172 6.16 -4.07 -17.11
C LYS A 172 4.91 -4.40 -16.31
N LEU A 173 4.08 -3.40 -16.05
CA LEU A 173 2.89 -3.54 -15.23
C LEU A 173 1.79 -4.30 -15.99
N ASP A 174 1.26 -5.35 -15.37
CA ASP A 174 0.06 -6.03 -15.85
C ASP A 174 -1.18 -5.27 -15.40
N THR A 175 -1.24 -4.90 -14.13
CA THR A 175 -2.42 -4.26 -13.53
C THR A 175 -2.04 -3.02 -12.72
N ALA A 176 -2.79 -1.94 -12.90
CA ALA A 176 -2.76 -0.78 -12.03
C ALA A 176 -4.13 -0.56 -11.40
N VAL A 177 -4.15 -0.10 -10.15
CA VAL A 177 -5.38 0.27 -9.44
C VAL A 177 -5.21 1.67 -8.90
N ILE A 178 -6.14 2.56 -9.23
CA ILE A 178 -6.17 3.94 -8.72
C ILE A 178 -7.53 4.28 -8.14
N HIS A 179 -7.53 5.15 -7.14
CA HIS A 179 -8.75 5.73 -6.59
C HIS A 179 -8.78 7.22 -6.91
N VAL A 180 -9.88 7.69 -7.49
CA VAL A 180 -10.01 9.05 -8.00
C VAL A 180 -11.27 9.72 -7.45
N GLN A 181 -11.33 11.04 -7.52
CA GLN A 181 -12.51 11.81 -7.13
C GLN A 181 -13.68 11.54 -8.08
N MET A 182 -13.46 11.64 -9.38
CA MET A 182 -14.53 11.49 -10.37
C MET A 182 -14.06 10.66 -11.55
N ALA A 183 -14.95 9.81 -12.05
CA ALA A 183 -14.75 9.08 -13.30
C ALA A 183 -16.04 9.07 -14.11
N SER A 184 -15.91 9.01 -15.45
CA SER A 184 -17.06 8.80 -16.33
C SER A 184 -17.14 7.32 -16.77
N PRO A 185 -18.30 6.88 -17.30
CA PRO A 185 -18.48 5.49 -17.74
C PRO A 185 -17.52 5.04 -18.84
N ASP A 186 -16.89 5.94 -19.59
CA ASP A 186 -15.89 5.62 -20.59
C ASP A 186 -14.49 5.40 -19.99
N GLY A 187 -14.29 5.76 -18.73
CA GLY A 187 -13.03 5.62 -18.01
C GLY A 187 -12.21 6.89 -17.87
N THR A 188 -12.68 8.02 -18.40
CA THR A 188 -11.99 9.31 -18.22
C THR A 188 -12.11 9.80 -16.78
N CYS A 189 -10.98 10.22 -16.17
CA CYS A 189 -10.90 10.51 -14.75
C CYS A 189 -10.44 11.94 -14.46
N ILE A 190 -10.98 12.48 -13.37
CA ILE A 190 -10.50 13.70 -12.70
C ILE A 190 -9.85 13.29 -11.38
N ILE A 191 -8.61 13.74 -11.18
CA ILE A 191 -7.90 13.66 -9.91
C ILE A 191 -7.71 15.07 -9.39
N GLU A 192 -8.14 15.32 -8.17
CA GLU A 192 -7.96 16.60 -7.48
C GLU A 192 -6.84 16.48 -6.44
N GLY A 193 -6.03 17.54 -6.34
CA GLY A 193 -4.87 17.57 -5.44
C GLY A 193 -3.66 16.82 -6.01
N ASP A 194 -2.97 16.08 -5.16
CA ASP A 194 -1.76 15.34 -5.51
C ASP A 194 -2.10 14.08 -6.34
N GLU A 195 -1.57 14.00 -7.54
CA GLU A 195 -1.76 12.85 -8.44
C GLU A 195 -0.59 11.85 -8.38
N PHE A 196 0.53 12.25 -7.79
CA PHE A 196 1.76 11.51 -7.59
C PHE A 196 2.13 10.61 -8.80
N HIS A 197 1.99 9.28 -8.69
CA HIS A 197 2.29 8.33 -9.78
C HIS A 197 1.06 7.66 -10.40
N ASP A 198 -0.13 8.11 -10.04
CA ASP A 198 -1.39 7.50 -10.52
C ASP A 198 -1.48 7.51 -12.04
N VAL A 199 -1.14 8.64 -12.67
CA VAL A 199 -1.15 8.78 -14.13
C VAL A 199 -0.12 7.87 -14.79
N ASP A 200 1.08 7.81 -14.23
CA ASP A 200 2.17 6.98 -14.78
C ASP A 200 1.79 5.50 -14.78
N ILE A 201 1.28 4.96 -13.66
CA ILE A 201 0.90 3.55 -13.60
C ILE A 201 -0.33 3.26 -14.45
N ALA A 202 -1.28 4.20 -14.56
CA ALA A 202 -2.46 4.03 -15.41
C ALA A 202 -2.11 3.98 -16.90
N VAL A 203 -1.09 4.73 -17.33
CA VAL A 203 -0.61 4.70 -18.73
C VAL A 203 0.29 3.47 -18.99
N ALA A 204 1.08 3.07 -18.00
CA ALA A 204 2.05 1.98 -18.13
C ALA A 204 1.42 0.58 -18.09
N ALA A 205 0.30 0.40 -17.37
CA ALA A 205 -0.29 -0.92 -17.14
C ALA A 205 -1.16 -1.38 -18.32
N ARG A 206 -1.24 -2.71 -18.51
CA ARG A 206 -2.12 -3.31 -19.51
C ARG A 206 -3.59 -3.30 -19.10
N LYS A 207 -3.86 -3.41 -17.80
CA LYS A 207 -5.20 -3.44 -17.18
C LYS A 207 -5.24 -2.36 -16.11
N VAL A 208 -6.26 -1.51 -16.11
CA VAL A 208 -6.40 -0.44 -15.13
C VAL A 208 -7.79 -0.47 -14.51
N ILE A 209 -7.86 -0.62 -13.20
CA ILE A 209 -9.09 -0.50 -12.41
C ILE A 209 -9.09 0.88 -11.77
N VAL A 210 -10.14 1.64 -12.02
CA VAL A 210 -10.41 2.92 -11.38
C VAL A 210 -11.58 2.77 -10.44
N THR A 211 -11.39 3.07 -9.16
CA THR A 211 -12.49 3.31 -8.22
C THR A 211 -12.69 4.81 -8.06
N CYS A 212 -13.92 5.28 -7.94
CA CYS A 212 -14.21 6.72 -7.85
C CYS A 212 -15.25 7.04 -6.79
N GLU A 213 -15.14 8.24 -6.23
CA GLU A 213 -16.11 8.80 -5.29
C GLU A 213 -17.41 9.21 -6.00
N GLU A 214 -17.29 9.73 -7.22
CA GLU A 214 -18.44 10.11 -8.04
C GLU A 214 -18.32 9.53 -9.46
N LEU A 215 -19.39 8.87 -9.89
CA LEU A 215 -19.56 8.48 -11.29
C LEU A 215 -20.34 9.60 -11.98
N VAL A 216 -19.67 10.33 -12.87
CA VAL A 216 -20.23 11.50 -13.57
C VAL A 216 -20.43 11.20 -15.06
N SER A 217 -21.20 12.04 -15.76
CA SER A 217 -21.37 11.86 -17.21
C SER A 217 -20.10 12.26 -17.99
N ASP A 218 -19.93 11.68 -19.18
CA ASP A 218 -18.84 12.07 -20.09
C ASP A 218 -18.89 13.56 -20.42
N GLU A 219 -20.09 14.14 -20.58
CA GLU A 219 -20.28 15.56 -20.84
C GLU A 219 -19.84 16.43 -19.67
N TYR A 220 -20.00 15.96 -18.43
CA TYR A 220 -19.53 16.67 -17.26
C TYR A 220 -18.01 16.87 -17.30
N ILE A 221 -17.25 15.81 -17.60
CA ILE A 221 -15.79 15.89 -17.69
C ILE A 221 -15.36 16.75 -18.89
N ARG A 222 -16.02 16.61 -20.03
CA ARG A 222 -15.70 17.38 -21.25
C ARG A 222 -15.92 18.88 -21.15
N ARG A 223 -16.67 19.36 -20.15
CA ARG A 223 -16.84 20.81 -19.91
C ARG A 223 -15.53 21.50 -19.53
N ASP A 224 -14.63 20.78 -18.86
CA ASP A 224 -13.32 21.30 -18.47
C ASP A 224 -12.24 20.23 -18.66
N PRO A 225 -11.77 20.04 -19.90
CA PRO A 225 -10.77 19.01 -20.20
C PRO A 225 -9.42 19.27 -19.53
N THR A 226 -9.18 20.46 -18.98
CA THR A 226 -7.94 20.77 -18.24
C THR A 226 -7.83 19.99 -16.93
N LYS A 227 -8.95 19.50 -16.40
CA LYS A 227 -9.00 18.67 -15.18
C LYS A 227 -8.83 17.18 -15.45
N THR A 228 -8.90 16.75 -16.71
CA THR A 228 -8.68 15.35 -17.07
C THR A 228 -7.24 14.94 -16.79
N LYS A 229 -7.07 13.86 -16.03
CA LYS A 229 -5.76 13.31 -15.66
C LYS A 229 -5.49 11.95 -16.30
N VAL A 230 -6.47 11.08 -16.32
CA VAL A 230 -6.39 9.77 -16.97
C VAL A 230 -7.45 9.71 -18.06
N PHE A 231 -7.03 9.32 -19.27
CA PHE A 231 -7.93 9.16 -20.41
C PHE A 231 -8.57 7.78 -20.40
N GLY A 232 -9.82 7.74 -20.85
CA GLY A 232 -10.61 6.51 -20.86
C GLY A 232 -9.94 5.34 -21.56
N GLU A 233 -9.14 5.60 -22.61
CA GLU A 233 -8.42 4.58 -23.38
C GLU A 233 -7.49 3.72 -22.52
N CYS A 234 -6.91 4.27 -21.46
CA CYS A 234 -6.04 3.56 -20.54
C CYS A 234 -6.82 2.66 -19.55
N VAL A 235 -8.10 2.94 -19.32
CA VAL A 235 -8.89 2.32 -18.25
C VAL A 235 -9.63 1.08 -18.71
N SER A 236 -9.56 0.00 -17.95
CA SER A 236 -10.26 -1.26 -18.22
C SER A 236 -11.59 -1.36 -17.48
N ALA A 237 -11.66 -0.86 -16.26
CA ALA A 237 -12.85 -0.87 -15.44
C ALA A 237 -12.99 0.41 -14.60
N VAL A 238 -14.23 0.87 -14.47
CA VAL A 238 -14.63 1.96 -13.57
C VAL A 238 -15.58 1.38 -12.53
N VAL A 239 -15.32 1.66 -11.26
CA VAL A 239 -16.14 1.21 -10.15
C VAL A 239 -16.59 2.42 -9.32
N TYR A 240 -17.90 2.64 -9.24
CA TYR A 240 -18.44 3.61 -8.29
C TYR A 240 -18.27 3.05 -6.88
N CYS A 241 -17.46 3.70 -6.07
CA CYS A 241 -17.02 3.20 -4.79
C CYS A 241 -16.77 4.35 -3.80
N PRO A 242 -17.82 4.99 -3.30
CA PRO A 242 -17.69 6.07 -2.31
C PRO A 242 -16.92 5.59 -1.08
N TYR A 243 -16.07 6.45 -0.54
CA TYR A 243 -15.14 6.11 0.54
C TYR A 243 -14.23 4.91 0.22
N GLY A 244 -13.98 4.63 -1.06
CA GLY A 244 -13.16 3.50 -1.50
C GLY A 244 -11.70 3.57 -1.07
N ALA A 245 -11.23 4.74 -0.62
CA ALA A 245 -9.92 4.92 -0.01
C ALA A 245 -9.93 4.82 1.52
N TRP A 246 -11.10 4.71 2.19
CA TRP A 246 -11.13 4.58 3.66
C TRP A 246 -10.26 3.39 4.12
N PRO A 247 -9.45 3.52 5.19
CA PRO A 247 -9.33 4.61 6.16
C PRO A 247 -8.38 5.76 5.74
N SER A 248 -7.80 5.75 4.55
CA SER A 248 -7.04 6.89 4.03
C SER A 248 -7.97 8.01 3.55
N GLN A 249 -7.42 9.20 3.43
CA GLN A 249 -8.17 10.36 2.92
C GLN A 249 -8.42 10.30 1.41
N CYS A 250 -9.45 11.02 0.97
CA CYS A 250 -9.61 11.44 -0.43
C CYS A 250 -9.76 12.97 -0.44
N TYR A 251 -8.75 13.67 -0.95
CA TYR A 251 -8.72 15.13 -0.96
C TYR A 251 -10.03 15.73 -1.52
N ASN A 252 -10.56 16.75 -0.87
CA ASN A 252 -11.85 17.39 -1.09
C ASN A 252 -13.10 16.55 -0.75
N TYR A 253 -12.98 15.29 -0.39
CA TYR A 253 -14.10 14.41 -0.05
C TYR A 253 -14.14 14.06 1.43
N TYR A 254 -13.05 13.53 1.97
CA TYR A 254 -12.95 13.14 3.38
C TYR A 254 -11.51 13.03 3.86
N ASP A 255 -11.33 13.22 5.15
CA ASP A 255 -10.04 13.12 5.84
C ASP A 255 -9.72 11.67 6.22
N ASN A 256 -8.46 11.43 6.61
CA ASN A 256 -8.05 10.15 7.21
C ASN A 256 -8.89 9.81 8.44
N ASP A 257 -9.35 8.56 8.52
CA ASP A 257 -9.91 8.03 9.75
C ASP A 257 -8.78 7.67 10.73
N SER A 258 -8.38 8.65 11.53
CA SER A 258 -7.31 8.51 12.52
C SER A 258 -7.59 7.41 13.55
N HIS A 259 -8.87 7.12 13.82
CA HIS A 259 -9.25 6.05 14.75
C HIS A 259 -8.99 4.67 14.10
N ALA A 260 -9.49 4.47 12.89
CA ALA A 260 -9.30 3.23 12.14
C ALA A 260 -7.81 2.98 11.82
N MET A 261 -7.05 4.03 11.46
CA MET A 261 -5.60 3.92 11.25
C MET A 261 -4.86 3.46 12.51
N LYS A 262 -5.21 3.99 13.69
CA LYS A 262 -4.62 3.59 14.97
C LYS A 262 -5.07 2.19 15.41
N GLU A 263 -6.29 1.79 15.09
CA GLU A 263 -6.79 0.43 15.31
C GLU A 263 -5.96 -0.56 14.49
N TYR A 264 -5.81 -0.31 13.19
CA TYR A 264 -4.94 -1.10 12.33
C TYR A 264 -3.51 -1.18 12.83
N ASP A 265 -2.89 -0.04 13.21
CA ASP A 265 -1.52 -0.02 13.76
C ASP A 265 -1.38 -0.93 14.98
N LYS A 266 -2.36 -0.95 15.86
CA LYS A 266 -2.34 -1.80 17.06
C LYS A 266 -2.51 -3.27 16.70
N ALA A 267 -3.53 -3.60 15.90
CA ALA A 267 -3.87 -4.96 15.52
C ALA A 267 -2.75 -5.60 14.67
N SER A 268 -2.19 -4.87 13.71
CA SER A 268 -1.13 -5.36 12.82
C SER A 268 0.20 -5.67 13.53
N LYS A 269 0.33 -5.38 14.82
CA LYS A 269 1.50 -5.73 15.62
C LYS A 269 1.70 -7.24 15.73
N TYR A 270 0.61 -7.98 15.86
CA TYR A 270 0.62 -9.43 16.00
C TYR A 270 -0.12 -10.07 14.83
N GLN A 271 0.37 -11.20 14.31
CA GLN A 271 -0.29 -11.90 13.22
C GLN A 271 -1.62 -12.51 13.68
N ASP A 272 -1.54 -13.28 14.76
CA ASP A 272 -2.66 -14.00 15.38
C ASP A 272 -2.41 -14.14 16.90
N ALA A 273 -3.31 -14.82 17.57
CA ALA A 273 -3.25 -15.01 19.01
C ALA A 273 -1.99 -15.76 19.48
N GLU A 274 -1.49 -16.73 18.71
CA GLU A 274 -0.29 -17.47 19.07
C GLU A 274 0.98 -16.63 18.89
N ASP A 275 1.06 -15.84 17.80
CA ASP A 275 2.13 -14.86 17.61
C ASP A 275 2.11 -13.78 18.72
N ALA A 276 0.93 -13.32 19.12
CA ALA A 276 0.79 -12.38 20.24
C ALA A 276 1.36 -12.95 21.55
N LYS A 277 1.00 -14.18 21.90
CA LYS A 277 1.53 -14.86 23.11
C LYS A 277 3.05 -15.00 23.04
N ALA A 278 3.57 -15.44 21.90
CA ALA A 278 5.02 -15.63 21.71
C ALA A 278 5.82 -14.32 21.80
N GLN A 279 5.31 -13.24 21.18
CA GLN A 279 5.97 -11.93 21.23
C GLN A 279 5.89 -11.29 22.62
N LEU A 280 4.77 -11.42 23.33
CA LEU A 280 4.63 -10.93 24.70
C LEU A 280 5.58 -11.65 25.66
N GLU A 281 5.75 -12.96 25.52
CA GLU A 281 6.72 -13.72 26.31
C GLU A 281 8.17 -13.28 26.04
N LYS A 282 8.53 -13.11 24.74
CA LYS A 282 9.86 -12.55 24.37
C LYS A 282 10.09 -11.16 24.96
N ALA A 283 9.06 -10.30 24.94
CA ALA A 283 9.13 -8.95 25.50
C ALA A 283 9.32 -8.98 27.02
N ALA A 284 8.62 -9.87 27.73
CA ALA A 284 8.75 -10.05 29.17
C ALA A 284 10.18 -10.49 29.55
N VAL A 285 10.71 -11.52 28.88
CA VAL A 285 12.09 -12.00 29.12
C VAL A 285 13.13 -10.91 28.85
N LYS A 286 12.92 -10.11 27.77
CA LYS A 286 13.82 -8.98 27.45
C LYS A 286 13.77 -7.90 28.53
N ALA A 287 12.59 -7.55 29.01
CA ALA A 287 12.42 -6.54 30.06
C ALA A 287 13.02 -7.00 31.40
N GLU A 288 12.85 -8.27 31.76
CA GLU A 288 13.44 -8.88 32.96
C GLU A 288 14.98 -8.86 32.92
N LYS A 289 15.57 -9.20 31.77
CA LYS A 289 17.03 -9.12 31.57
C LYS A 289 17.54 -7.67 31.70
N ALA A 290 16.80 -6.70 31.18
CA ALA A 290 17.16 -5.28 31.29
C ALA A 290 17.08 -4.80 32.75
N ALA A 291 16.06 -5.19 33.49
CA ALA A 291 15.91 -4.88 34.93
C ALA A 291 17.02 -5.55 35.76
N ALA A 292 17.34 -6.82 35.52
CA ALA A 292 18.42 -7.53 36.19
C ALA A 292 19.80 -6.88 35.97
N ALA A 293 20.04 -6.30 34.78
CA ALA A 293 21.29 -5.59 34.47
C ALA A 293 21.43 -4.24 35.20
N LYS A 294 20.33 -3.67 35.68
CA LYS A 294 20.29 -2.39 36.43
C LYS A 294 19.32 -2.50 37.62
N PRO A 295 19.71 -3.20 38.70
CA PRO A 295 18.80 -3.52 39.83
C PRO A 295 18.21 -2.29 40.55
N ASP A 296 18.93 -1.17 40.55
CA ASP A 296 18.52 0.05 41.23
C ASP A 296 17.57 0.94 40.39
N ASP A 297 17.28 0.55 39.14
CA ASP A 297 16.37 1.29 38.25
C ASP A 297 14.92 0.82 38.45
N ALA A 298 14.18 1.51 39.28
CA ALA A 298 12.78 1.20 39.60
C ALA A 298 11.87 1.20 38.34
N LYS A 299 12.17 2.04 37.31
CA LYS A 299 11.38 2.08 36.07
C LYS A 299 11.54 0.81 35.25
N LEU A 300 12.74 0.26 35.20
CA LEU A 300 12.99 -1.02 34.51
C LEU A 300 12.33 -2.18 35.26
N ALA A 301 12.34 -2.18 36.59
CA ALA A 301 11.66 -3.19 37.39
C ALA A 301 10.14 -3.15 37.18
N GLU A 302 9.52 -1.96 37.17
CA GLU A 302 8.09 -1.78 36.88
C GLU A 302 7.74 -2.23 35.44
N ALA A 303 8.56 -1.86 34.46
CA ALA A 303 8.36 -2.26 33.08
C ALA A 303 8.44 -3.79 32.91
N ALA A 304 9.37 -4.47 33.59
CA ALA A 304 9.50 -5.91 33.59
C ALA A 304 8.27 -6.60 34.23
N ALA A 305 7.80 -6.12 35.37
CA ALA A 305 6.61 -6.65 36.04
C ALA A 305 5.35 -6.50 35.15
N LYS A 306 5.18 -5.34 34.49
CA LYS A 306 4.09 -5.09 33.57
C LYS A 306 4.16 -6.02 32.34
N ALA A 307 5.35 -6.20 31.77
CA ALA A 307 5.53 -7.07 30.61
C ALA A 307 5.27 -8.55 30.97
N ARG A 308 5.72 -9.02 32.14
CA ARG A 308 5.47 -10.38 32.63
C ARG A 308 3.98 -10.62 32.83
N LYS A 309 3.29 -9.70 33.50
CA LYS A 309 1.84 -9.79 33.68
C LYS A 309 1.10 -9.89 32.34
N ALA A 310 1.45 -9.05 31.36
CA ALA A 310 0.81 -9.10 30.04
C ALA A 310 1.03 -10.45 29.35
N ALA A 311 2.22 -11.04 29.46
CA ALA A 311 2.53 -12.35 28.92
C ALA A 311 1.73 -13.48 29.59
N GLU A 312 1.60 -13.44 30.92
CA GLU A 312 0.81 -14.40 31.69
C GLU A 312 -0.69 -14.28 31.38
N ASP A 313 -1.23 -13.06 31.32
CA ASP A 313 -2.63 -12.80 30.99
C ASP A 313 -2.96 -13.35 29.59
N ALA A 314 -2.08 -13.10 28.61
CA ALA A 314 -2.24 -13.63 27.25
C ALA A 314 -2.14 -15.16 27.21
N LYS A 315 -1.17 -15.76 27.90
CA LYS A 315 -0.99 -17.22 27.99
C LYS A 315 -2.23 -17.90 28.57
N ASN A 316 -2.85 -17.29 29.58
CA ASN A 316 -4.05 -17.80 30.24
C ASN A 316 -5.36 -17.43 29.51
N GLY A 317 -5.30 -16.74 28.39
CA GLY A 317 -6.47 -16.32 27.62
C GLY A 317 -7.30 -15.22 28.29
N VAL A 318 -6.76 -14.55 29.31
CA VAL A 318 -7.45 -13.48 30.04
C VAL A 318 -7.48 -12.17 29.27
N ALA A 319 -6.37 -11.83 28.60
CA ALA A 319 -6.25 -10.61 27.79
C ALA A 319 -5.29 -10.85 26.61
N ILE A 320 -5.83 -11.27 25.46
CA ILE A 320 -5.08 -11.33 24.20
C ILE A 320 -5.34 -10.02 23.46
N PRO A 321 -4.31 -9.28 23.04
CA PRO A 321 -4.50 -8.08 22.21
C PRO A 321 -5.19 -8.42 20.91
N GLU A 322 -6.00 -7.49 20.37
CA GLU A 322 -6.51 -7.59 19.00
C GLU A 322 -5.36 -7.81 18.00
N THR A 323 -5.53 -8.77 17.10
CA THR A 323 -4.50 -9.19 16.16
C THR A 323 -4.83 -8.75 14.74
N PHE A 324 -3.86 -8.85 13.83
CA PHE A 324 -4.07 -8.58 12.41
C PHE A 324 -5.19 -9.44 11.82
N LYS A 325 -5.24 -10.72 12.20
CA LYS A 325 -6.30 -11.63 11.77
C LYS A 325 -7.68 -11.19 12.26
N ASP A 326 -7.78 -10.80 13.54
CA ASP A 326 -9.04 -10.28 14.10
C ASP A 326 -9.50 -9.00 13.37
N TYR A 327 -8.54 -8.12 13.01
CA TYR A 327 -8.82 -6.91 12.25
C TYR A 327 -9.36 -7.25 10.84
N LEU A 328 -8.74 -8.19 10.13
CA LEU A 328 -9.22 -8.62 8.82
C LEU A 328 -10.58 -9.30 8.91
N ASP A 329 -10.79 -10.17 9.90
CA ASP A 329 -12.09 -10.80 10.15
C ASP A 329 -13.17 -9.75 10.41
N LYS A 330 -12.84 -8.70 11.16
CA LYS A 330 -13.76 -7.61 11.47
C LYS A 330 -14.06 -6.72 10.28
N TRP A 331 -13.07 -6.25 9.54
CA TRP A 331 -13.23 -5.18 8.56
C TRP A 331 -13.22 -5.62 7.11
N VAL A 332 -12.75 -6.84 6.81
CA VAL A 332 -12.62 -7.36 5.45
C VAL A 332 -13.51 -8.56 5.22
N TYR A 333 -13.37 -9.62 6.03
CA TYR A 333 -14.05 -10.89 5.76
C TYR A 333 -15.48 -10.94 6.28
N SER A 334 -15.87 -10.10 7.23
CA SER A 334 -17.26 -10.03 7.73
C SER A 334 -18.18 -9.19 6.87
N VAL A 335 -17.67 -8.55 5.81
CA VAL A 335 -18.46 -7.73 4.89
C VAL A 335 -18.31 -8.28 3.47
N LYS A 336 -19.40 -8.27 2.69
CA LYS A 336 -19.37 -8.82 1.32
C LYS A 336 -18.88 -7.81 0.28
N ASP A 337 -19.10 -6.51 0.54
CA ASP A 337 -18.80 -5.43 -0.40
C ASP A 337 -18.53 -4.10 0.34
N ASN A 338 -18.32 -3.04 -0.44
CA ASN A 338 -18.05 -1.71 0.10
C ASN A 338 -19.30 -1.11 0.79
N ASP A 339 -20.51 -1.42 0.34
CA ASP A 339 -21.73 -0.88 0.94
C ASP A 339 -21.93 -1.43 2.36
N GLU A 340 -21.74 -2.74 2.57
CA GLU A 340 -21.75 -3.33 3.91
C GLU A 340 -20.63 -2.80 4.81
N LEU A 341 -19.45 -2.48 4.22
CA LEU A 341 -18.38 -1.82 4.98
C LEU A 341 -18.79 -0.43 5.45
N LEU A 342 -19.42 0.38 4.58
CA LEU A 342 -19.92 1.71 4.94
C LEU A 342 -21.02 1.65 6.01
N ASP A 343 -21.92 0.70 5.92
CA ASP A 343 -22.93 0.46 6.95
C ASP A 343 -22.28 0.12 8.30
N LYS A 344 -21.23 -0.69 8.29
CA LYS A 344 -20.48 -1.08 9.48
C LYS A 344 -19.68 0.07 10.10
N ILE A 345 -19.07 0.95 9.30
CA ILE A 345 -18.41 2.16 9.77
C ILE A 345 -19.44 3.08 10.43
N GLY A 346 -20.61 3.18 9.81
CA GLY A 346 -21.75 3.96 10.28
C GLY A 346 -21.78 5.41 9.80
N GLY A 347 -22.97 5.87 9.42
CA GLY A 347 -23.16 7.19 8.81
C GLY A 347 -22.66 8.35 9.66
N ALA A 348 -22.77 8.28 10.99
CA ALA A 348 -22.27 9.33 11.88
C ALA A 348 -20.75 9.49 11.76
N ARG A 349 -20.00 8.37 11.67
CA ARG A 349 -18.55 8.41 11.50
C ARG A 349 -18.15 8.93 10.14
N LEU A 350 -18.79 8.45 9.07
CA LEU A 350 -18.55 8.92 7.71
C LEU A 350 -18.80 10.42 7.58
N MET A 351 -19.87 10.95 8.19
CA MET A 351 -20.17 12.38 8.21
C MET A 351 -19.13 13.20 8.98
N GLN A 352 -18.50 12.64 10.01
CA GLN A 352 -17.40 13.31 10.71
C GLN A 352 -16.15 13.46 9.84
N LEU A 353 -15.88 12.50 8.98
CA LEU A 353 -14.72 12.53 8.08
C LEU A 353 -14.94 13.44 6.87
N LYS A 354 -16.19 13.69 6.49
CA LYS A 354 -16.53 14.46 5.28
C LYS A 354 -15.92 15.86 5.33
N ASN A 355 -15.24 16.24 4.27
CA ASN A 355 -14.63 17.55 4.13
C ASN A 355 -15.68 18.67 3.98
N GLU A 356 -15.38 19.84 4.51
CA GLU A 356 -16.16 21.04 4.26
C GLU A 356 -15.80 21.61 2.87
N PRO A 357 -16.78 21.84 1.99
CA PRO A 357 -16.52 22.16 0.57
C PRO A 357 -15.59 23.35 0.32
N HIS A 358 -15.55 24.30 1.26
CA HIS A 358 -14.75 25.52 1.12
C HIS A 358 -13.40 25.45 1.82
N LEU A 359 -13.16 24.44 2.63
CA LEU A 359 -11.92 24.27 3.40
C LEU A 359 -11.05 23.15 2.84
N GLY A 360 -11.65 22.15 2.18
CA GLY A 360 -10.95 20.98 1.66
C GLY A 360 -10.48 20.00 2.76
N TYR A 361 -10.97 20.16 4.01
CA TYR A 361 -10.73 19.26 5.14
C TYR A 361 -11.94 19.27 6.10
N SER A 362 -12.03 18.26 6.96
CA SER A 362 -13.07 18.16 7.98
C SER A 362 -12.75 19.05 9.19
N THR A 363 -13.77 19.71 9.74
CA THR A 363 -13.70 20.42 11.03
C THR A 363 -14.37 19.69 12.18
N ARG A 364 -14.84 18.45 11.93
CA ARG A 364 -15.66 17.65 12.86
C ARG A 364 -14.85 16.53 13.55
N HIS A 365 -13.65 16.86 13.97
CA HIS A 365 -12.76 15.88 14.65
C HIS A 365 -13.23 15.53 16.06
#